data_6493cdee223e8ccd85d0033caac705ac
#
_entry.id   6493cdee223e8ccd85d0033caac705ac
#
_cell.length_a   1.000
_cell.length_b   1.000
_cell.length_c   1.000
_cell.angle_alpha   90.00
_cell.angle_beta   90.00
_cell.angle_gamma   90.00
#
_symmetry.space_group_name_H-M   'P 1'
#
loop_
_entity.id
_entity.type
_entity.pdbx_description
1 polymer ?
#
loop_
_entity_poly.entity_id
_entity_poly.type
_entity_poly.pdbx_seq_one_letter_code
_entity_poly.pdbx_strand_id
1 'polypeptide(L)'
;MSSILSVELSETEGRKILDLSEGHFADLKAIEILPGKLTRSLSAFANAEGGELFVGIDEDKDTQVRKWRGFNTYEDANGFLQIFEKLFPLGDDCQYSFLKSSLGQGFVLRVEIHKSREIKVASDDIVYIRRGAQNLPLRSDDEVTRLRRNKGITSFETEPVNVDKLLIISSDTIIKFITSVVPTAEPEPWLKKQQVIISEKPTVSGLVLFADEPQAVLPKRCGLKIYRYKTSDAEGSRASLDFDPLSIEGCAYEQIRLSVHKTAEIIEAVRVNTPDGLETVSYPITALHEIITNAVLHRDYSIADDIHILIFDNRVEVMSPGTLPAHITPENILNERYARNGVIVRLINKFPDPPNKDVGEGLNTAFRAMREMLLKPPVVSQSGGYVKVVLRHEPLATPEELILQFLQTHSQITNREARAICFIGSENKMKRIFQRMIVRRLIELVPGTTRYNAAYRLI
;
A
#
# COMPACT_ATOMS: atom_id res chain seq x y z
N MET A 1 -28.64 6.89 -18.26
CA MET A 1 -29.57 6.68 -17.12
C MET A 1 -29.20 5.37 -16.51
N SER A 2 -28.57 5.35 -15.35
CA SER A 2 -28.30 4.11 -14.61
C SER A 2 -29.63 3.57 -14.11
N SER A 3 -29.98 2.33 -14.50
CA SER A 3 -31.12 1.63 -13.93
C SER A 3 -30.94 1.54 -12.42
N ILE A 4 -31.99 1.90 -11.67
CA ILE A 4 -32.01 1.73 -10.21
C ILE A 4 -31.75 0.24 -9.94
N LEU A 5 -30.63 -0.07 -9.30
CA LEU A 5 -30.25 -1.44 -9.00
C LEU A 5 -31.01 -1.90 -7.74
N SER A 6 -31.91 -2.87 -7.91
CA SER A 6 -32.55 -3.55 -6.79
C SER A 6 -31.94 -4.93 -6.59
N VAL A 7 -31.55 -5.24 -5.37
CA VAL A 7 -30.90 -6.50 -5.00
C VAL A 7 -31.77 -7.21 -3.97
N GLU A 8 -32.18 -8.44 -4.28
CA GLU A 8 -32.86 -9.32 -3.31
C GLU A 8 -31.81 -10.06 -2.50
N LEU A 9 -31.90 -9.97 -1.18
CA LEU A 9 -30.99 -10.61 -0.24
C LEU A 9 -31.68 -11.83 0.41
N SER A 10 -30.89 -12.86 0.62
CA SER A 10 -31.31 -13.96 1.51
C SER A 10 -31.47 -13.45 2.95
N GLU A 11 -32.21 -14.19 3.77
CA GLU A 11 -32.35 -13.86 5.19
C GLU A 11 -31.01 -13.76 5.91
N THR A 12 -30.08 -14.65 5.57
CA THR A 12 -28.72 -14.68 6.17
C THR A 12 -27.94 -13.41 5.82
N GLU A 13 -28.02 -12.91 4.60
CA GLU A 13 -27.37 -11.68 4.18
C GLU A 13 -28.01 -10.44 4.84
N GLY A 14 -29.35 -10.41 4.91
CA GLY A 14 -30.05 -9.35 5.63
C GLY A 14 -29.66 -9.32 7.12
N ARG A 15 -29.53 -10.47 7.79
CA ARG A 15 -29.07 -10.53 9.19
C ARG A 15 -27.65 -10.01 9.34
N LYS A 16 -26.73 -10.33 8.43
CA LYS A 16 -25.36 -9.80 8.46
C LYS A 16 -25.33 -8.27 8.42
N ILE A 17 -26.24 -7.64 7.66
CA ILE A 17 -26.35 -6.18 7.62
C ILE A 17 -26.86 -5.62 8.96
N LEU A 18 -27.86 -6.27 9.58
CA LEU A 18 -28.35 -5.85 10.90
C LEU A 18 -27.30 -5.99 12.00
N ASP A 19 -26.42 -6.99 11.87
CA ASP A 19 -25.34 -7.27 12.82
C ASP A 19 -24.06 -6.44 12.55
N LEU A 20 -24.02 -5.62 11.49
CA LEU A 20 -22.88 -4.77 11.19
C LEU A 20 -22.59 -3.81 12.34
N SER A 21 -21.35 -3.79 12.82
CA SER A 21 -20.90 -2.77 13.76
C SER A 21 -20.67 -1.45 13.03
N GLU A 22 -21.29 -0.37 13.49
CA GLU A 22 -20.91 0.97 13.02
C GLU A 22 -19.44 1.23 13.30
N GLY A 23 -18.72 1.70 12.31
CA GLY A 23 -17.28 1.83 12.42
C GLY A 23 -16.69 2.74 11.35
N HIS A 24 -15.44 2.48 11.04
CA HIS A 24 -14.71 3.27 10.05
C HIS A 24 -15.30 3.15 8.64
N PHE A 25 -15.83 1.99 8.30
CA PHE A 25 -16.30 1.64 6.95
C PHE A 25 -17.80 1.43 6.83
N ALA A 26 -18.57 1.50 7.91
CA ALA A 26 -20.01 1.28 7.89
C ALA A 26 -20.75 2.24 8.81
N ASP A 27 -21.93 2.67 8.37
CA ASP A 27 -22.84 3.53 9.13
C ASP A 27 -24.30 3.15 8.80
N LEU A 28 -25.17 3.04 9.83
CA LEU A 28 -26.56 2.65 9.68
C LEU A 28 -27.46 3.80 10.14
N LYS A 29 -28.50 4.08 9.39
CA LYS A 29 -29.39 5.20 9.66
C LYS A 29 -30.85 4.81 9.47
N ALA A 30 -31.70 5.30 10.36
CA ALA A 30 -33.14 5.22 10.20
C ALA A 30 -33.62 6.12 9.06
N ILE A 31 -34.82 5.84 8.50
CA ILE A 31 -35.38 6.62 7.37
C ILE A 31 -35.72 8.05 7.75
N GLU A 32 -35.91 8.33 9.04
CA GLU A 32 -36.25 9.67 9.56
C GLU A 32 -35.06 10.64 9.55
N ILE A 33 -33.87 10.17 9.22
CA ILE A 33 -32.71 11.08 9.12
C ILE A 33 -32.98 12.13 8.04
N LEU A 34 -32.76 13.38 8.39
CA LEU A 34 -32.86 14.46 7.40
C LEU A 34 -31.75 14.27 6.34
N PRO A 35 -32.09 14.31 5.04
CA PRO A 35 -31.14 14.15 3.97
C PRO A 35 -29.90 15.05 4.09
N GLY A 36 -30.08 16.33 4.51
CA GLY A 36 -28.98 17.27 4.74
C GLY A 36 -28.00 16.81 5.84
N LYS A 37 -28.47 16.11 6.88
CA LYS A 37 -27.57 15.56 7.92
C LYS A 37 -26.75 14.38 7.41
N LEU A 38 -27.27 13.65 6.41
CA LEU A 38 -26.58 12.53 5.82
C LEU A 38 -25.31 12.98 5.08
N THR A 39 -25.28 14.21 4.55
CA THR A 39 -24.10 14.76 3.86
C THR A 39 -22.86 14.77 4.73
N ARG A 40 -22.99 14.79 6.06
CA ARG A 40 -21.85 14.70 6.98
C ARG A 40 -21.18 13.32 6.92
N SER A 41 -21.98 12.24 6.89
CA SER A 41 -21.45 10.88 6.72
C SER A 41 -20.86 10.67 5.34
N LEU A 42 -21.54 11.17 4.30
CA LEU A 42 -21.05 11.11 2.92
C LEU A 42 -19.70 11.84 2.76
N SER A 43 -19.62 13.08 3.25
CA SER A 43 -18.38 13.86 3.27
C SER A 43 -17.29 13.12 4.05
N ALA A 44 -17.64 12.59 5.24
CA ALA A 44 -16.67 11.92 6.09
C ALA A 44 -16.09 10.65 5.47
N PHE A 45 -16.90 9.82 4.82
CA PHE A 45 -16.43 8.63 4.11
C PHE A 45 -15.59 8.99 2.88
N ALA A 46 -16.10 9.89 2.01
CA ALA A 46 -15.39 10.30 0.80
C ALA A 46 -14.04 10.98 1.09
N ASN A 47 -13.93 11.69 2.21
CA ASN A 47 -12.70 12.34 2.63
C ASN A 47 -11.73 11.43 3.39
N ALA A 48 -12.19 10.24 3.83
CA ALA A 48 -11.36 9.20 4.46
C ALA A 48 -11.09 8.04 3.47
N GLU A 49 -11.38 6.83 3.85
CA GLU A 49 -11.06 5.62 3.07
C GLU A 49 -12.26 5.05 2.31
N GLY A 50 -13.36 5.78 2.25
CA GLY A 50 -14.63 5.29 1.73
C GLY A 50 -15.43 4.53 2.79
N GLY A 51 -16.53 3.88 2.36
CA GLY A 51 -17.36 3.07 3.23
C GLY A 51 -18.77 2.88 2.70
N GLU A 52 -19.59 2.21 3.49
CA GLU A 52 -20.99 1.90 3.17
C GLU A 52 -21.93 2.57 4.15
N LEU A 53 -23.02 3.11 3.63
CA LEU A 53 -24.08 3.72 4.39
C LEU A 53 -25.38 3.00 4.08
N PHE A 54 -26.10 2.59 5.12
CA PHE A 54 -27.40 1.93 5.00
C PHE A 54 -28.48 2.82 5.60
N VAL A 55 -29.48 3.22 4.81
CA VAL A 55 -30.61 4.02 5.26
C VAL A 55 -31.87 3.17 5.21
N GLY A 56 -32.56 3.07 6.32
CA GLY A 56 -33.74 2.23 6.49
C GLY A 56 -33.58 1.13 7.54
N ILE A 57 -32.59 1.26 8.39
CA ILE A 57 -32.37 0.34 9.52
C ILE A 57 -32.62 1.14 10.81
N ASP A 58 -33.63 0.72 11.54
CA ASP A 58 -33.95 1.32 12.83
C ASP A 58 -33.17 0.62 13.94
N GLU A 59 -32.71 1.38 14.92
CA GLU A 59 -32.09 0.85 16.13
C GLU A 59 -32.89 1.27 17.36
N ASP A 60 -33.30 0.30 18.13
CA ASP A 60 -33.96 0.52 19.42
C ASP A 60 -32.91 1.01 20.43
N LYS A 61 -33.14 2.21 21.00
CA LYS A 61 -32.16 2.88 21.87
C LYS A 61 -31.89 2.15 23.18
N ASP A 62 -32.86 1.40 23.67
CA ASP A 62 -32.78 0.76 24.98
C ASP A 62 -32.16 -0.64 24.85
N THR A 63 -32.54 -1.37 23.80
CA THR A 63 -32.09 -2.76 23.58
C THR A 63 -30.98 -2.90 22.58
N GLN A 64 -30.65 -1.84 21.82
CA GLN A 64 -29.72 -1.81 20.69
C GLN A 64 -30.05 -2.82 19.58
N VAL A 65 -31.26 -3.35 19.60
CA VAL A 65 -31.75 -4.29 18.58
C VAL A 65 -32.09 -3.54 17.31
N ARG A 66 -31.54 -3.98 16.20
CA ARG A 66 -31.77 -3.40 14.89
C ARG A 66 -32.88 -4.11 14.15
N LYS A 67 -33.67 -3.33 13.41
CA LYS A 67 -34.82 -3.80 12.63
C LYS A 67 -34.75 -3.30 11.21
N TRP A 68 -35.02 -4.19 10.27
CA TRP A 68 -35.17 -3.84 8.86
C TRP A 68 -36.51 -3.17 8.65
N ARG A 69 -36.50 -1.86 8.41
CA ARG A 69 -37.71 -1.08 8.13
C ARG A 69 -37.82 -0.75 6.65
N GLY A 70 -36.84 -0.02 6.12
CA GLY A 70 -36.77 0.40 4.73
C GLY A 70 -37.81 1.41 4.29
N PHE A 71 -37.70 1.88 3.06
CA PHE A 71 -38.63 2.73 2.36
C PHE A 71 -39.76 1.90 1.74
N ASN A 72 -41.01 2.41 1.72
CA ASN A 72 -42.10 1.68 1.10
C ASN A 72 -41.99 1.66 -0.41
N THR A 73 -41.55 2.78 -1.02
CA THR A 73 -41.33 2.93 -2.46
C THR A 73 -39.96 3.53 -2.73
N TYR A 74 -39.46 3.42 -3.96
CA TYR A 74 -38.22 4.07 -4.36
C TYR A 74 -38.32 5.59 -4.34
N GLU A 75 -39.52 6.14 -4.63
CA GLU A 75 -39.78 7.56 -4.63
C GLU A 75 -39.62 8.19 -3.24
N ASP A 76 -39.91 7.44 -2.16
CA ASP A 76 -39.71 7.92 -0.79
C ASP A 76 -38.24 8.25 -0.49
N ALA A 77 -37.30 7.67 -1.25
CA ALA A 77 -35.86 7.93 -1.12
C ALA A 77 -35.37 9.10 -2.00
N ASN A 78 -36.19 9.71 -2.86
CA ASN A 78 -35.76 10.74 -3.82
C ASN A 78 -35.00 11.91 -3.18
N GLY A 79 -35.39 12.33 -1.97
CA GLY A 79 -34.68 13.39 -1.24
C GLY A 79 -33.24 13.04 -0.90
N PHE A 80 -32.94 11.75 -0.69
CA PHE A 80 -31.58 11.26 -0.46
C PHE A 80 -30.81 11.18 -1.77
N LEU A 81 -31.44 10.65 -2.82
CA LEU A 81 -30.80 10.52 -4.14
C LEU A 81 -30.37 11.89 -4.70
N GLN A 82 -31.22 12.92 -4.56
CA GLN A 82 -30.89 14.30 -4.97
C GLN A 82 -29.63 14.83 -4.27
N ILE A 83 -29.44 14.49 -3.01
CA ILE A 83 -28.25 14.90 -2.26
C ILE A 83 -27.01 14.14 -2.72
N PHE A 84 -27.14 12.86 -3.05
CA PHE A 84 -26.02 12.08 -3.60
C PHE A 84 -25.56 12.66 -4.92
N GLU A 85 -26.48 12.95 -5.84
CA GLU A 85 -26.16 13.58 -7.12
C GLU A 85 -25.54 14.98 -6.96
N LYS A 86 -25.96 15.75 -5.96
CA LYS A 86 -25.38 17.06 -5.68
C LYS A 86 -23.94 16.95 -5.14
N LEU A 87 -23.68 15.96 -4.28
CA LEU A 87 -22.35 15.78 -3.65
C LEU A 87 -21.38 15.02 -4.55
N PHE A 88 -21.90 14.13 -5.37
CA PHE A 88 -21.16 13.28 -6.31
C PHE A 88 -21.72 13.41 -7.73
N PRO A 89 -21.47 14.54 -8.41
CA PRO A 89 -21.96 14.74 -9.77
C PRO A 89 -21.51 13.63 -10.70
N LEU A 90 -22.40 13.18 -11.58
CA LEU A 90 -22.18 12.10 -12.55
C LEU A 90 -21.99 10.70 -11.93
N GLY A 91 -22.22 10.52 -10.63
CA GLY A 91 -22.07 9.24 -9.94
C GLY A 91 -20.62 8.80 -9.69
N ASP A 92 -19.65 9.67 -9.91
CA ASP A 92 -18.27 9.41 -9.56
C ASP A 92 -18.14 9.30 -8.03
N ASP A 93 -17.34 8.34 -7.56
CA ASP A 93 -17.08 8.07 -6.14
C ASP A 93 -18.31 7.65 -5.30
N CYS A 94 -19.49 7.41 -5.92
CA CYS A 94 -20.69 7.02 -5.18
C CYS A 94 -21.61 6.12 -6.02
N GLN A 95 -21.94 4.96 -5.47
CA GLN A 95 -22.91 4.04 -6.05
C GLN A 95 -24.03 3.76 -5.04
N TYR A 96 -25.26 3.56 -5.50
CA TYR A 96 -26.35 3.20 -4.61
C TYR A 96 -27.22 2.09 -5.18
N SER A 97 -27.81 1.32 -4.29
CA SER A 97 -28.71 0.22 -4.61
C SER A 97 -29.79 0.08 -3.54
N PHE A 98 -30.94 -0.45 -3.91
CA PHE A 98 -32.01 -0.78 -3.00
C PHE A 98 -31.96 -2.25 -2.64
N LEU A 99 -31.85 -2.55 -1.37
CA LEU A 99 -31.81 -3.90 -0.84
C LEU A 99 -33.20 -4.31 -0.34
N LYS A 100 -33.63 -5.52 -0.71
CA LYS A 100 -34.88 -6.12 -0.23
C LYS A 100 -34.55 -7.41 0.52
N SER A 101 -35.18 -7.60 1.66
CA SER A 101 -34.98 -8.83 2.46
C SER A 101 -36.31 -9.29 3.06
N SER A 102 -36.43 -10.59 3.33
CA SER A 102 -37.56 -11.17 4.06
C SER A 102 -37.65 -10.71 5.53
N LEU A 103 -36.62 -10.04 6.04
CA LEU A 103 -36.57 -9.50 7.41
C LEU A 103 -37.45 -8.27 7.63
N GLY A 104 -37.96 -7.63 6.55
CA GLY A 104 -38.85 -6.49 6.59
C GLY A 104 -39.53 -6.24 5.26
N GLN A 105 -40.50 -5.32 5.25
CA GLN A 105 -41.31 -5.06 4.04
C GLN A 105 -40.75 -3.97 3.13
N GLY A 106 -39.89 -3.09 3.66
CA GLY A 106 -39.35 -1.95 2.93
C GLY A 106 -37.99 -2.19 2.28
N PHE A 107 -37.58 -1.25 1.42
CA PHE A 107 -36.30 -1.24 0.75
C PHE A 107 -35.26 -0.48 1.58
N VAL A 108 -34.15 -1.08 1.92
CA VAL A 108 -33.00 -0.40 2.54
C VAL A 108 -32.15 0.19 1.43
N LEU A 109 -31.87 1.49 1.51
CA LEU A 109 -30.96 2.17 0.58
C LEU A 109 -29.52 1.96 1.03
N ARG A 110 -28.75 1.20 0.26
CA ARG A 110 -27.30 1.04 0.41
C ARG A 110 -26.61 2.06 -0.46
N VAL A 111 -25.69 2.79 0.13
CA VAL A 111 -24.80 3.74 -0.56
C VAL A 111 -23.37 3.31 -0.33
N GLU A 112 -22.68 3.00 -1.40
CA GLU A 112 -21.25 2.70 -1.41
C GLU A 112 -20.50 3.95 -1.83
N ILE A 113 -19.67 4.48 -0.94
CA ILE A 113 -18.91 5.71 -1.12
C ILE A 113 -17.44 5.32 -1.27
N HIS A 114 -16.85 5.71 -2.38
CA HIS A 114 -15.42 5.52 -2.60
C HIS A 114 -14.62 6.71 -2.05
N LYS A 115 -13.36 6.48 -1.77
CA LYS A 115 -12.42 7.53 -1.40
C LYS A 115 -12.28 8.50 -2.57
N SER A 116 -12.74 9.74 -2.39
CA SER A 116 -12.74 10.76 -3.45
C SER A 116 -11.37 11.39 -3.65
N ARG A 117 -11.04 11.77 -4.88
CA ARG A 117 -9.88 12.60 -5.20
C ARG A 117 -10.04 14.03 -4.68
N GLU A 118 -11.27 14.53 -4.67
CA GLU A 118 -11.60 15.88 -4.22
C GLU A 118 -11.99 15.91 -2.75
N ILE A 119 -11.96 17.09 -2.15
CA ILE A 119 -12.56 17.30 -0.83
C ILE A 119 -14.07 17.47 -1.01
N LYS A 120 -14.83 16.59 -0.39
CA LYS A 120 -16.29 16.70 -0.34
C LYS A 120 -16.70 17.48 0.90
N VAL A 121 -17.52 18.49 0.71
CA VAL A 121 -18.00 19.40 1.74
C VAL A 121 -19.47 19.07 2.02
N ALA A 122 -19.86 18.96 3.28
CA ALA A 122 -21.24 18.68 3.65
C ALA A 122 -22.14 19.91 3.41
N SER A 123 -23.46 19.75 3.49
CA SER A 123 -24.43 20.82 3.22
C SER A 123 -24.43 21.97 4.24
N ASP A 124 -23.70 21.83 5.33
CA ASP A 124 -23.44 22.85 6.34
C ASP A 124 -22.09 23.60 6.13
N ASP A 125 -21.51 23.47 4.93
CA ASP A 125 -20.23 24.07 4.51
C ASP A 125 -19.01 23.61 5.34
N ILE A 126 -19.15 22.46 6.05
CA ILE A 126 -18.08 21.86 6.86
C ILE A 126 -17.54 20.62 6.15
N VAL A 127 -16.23 20.47 6.21
CA VAL A 127 -15.51 19.27 5.78
C VAL A 127 -15.49 18.27 6.93
N TYR A 128 -15.92 17.04 6.69
CA TYR A 128 -15.85 15.97 7.69
C TYR A 128 -14.87 14.88 7.27
N ILE A 129 -14.28 14.23 8.28
CA ILE A 129 -13.45 13.03 8.10
C ILE A 129 -13.92 11.91 9.02
N ARG A 130 -13.90 10.67 8.54
CA ARG A 130 -14.32 9.50 9.32
C ARG A 130 -13.17 9.00 10.18
N ARG A 131 -13.43 8.82 11.49
CA ARG A 131 -12.54 8.12 12.42
C ARG A 131 -13.35 7.21 13.33
N GLY A 132 -13.15 5.90 13.17
CA GLY A 132 -14.04 4.92 13.81
C GLY A 132 -15.49 5.18 13.39
N ALA A 133 -16.43 5.17 14.34
CA ALA A 133 -17.84 5.45 14.11
C ALA A 133 -18.19 6.97 14.10
N GLN A 134 -17.21 7.87 14.14
CA GLN A 134 -17.45 9.32 14.28
C GLN A 134 -17.14 10.08 12.99
N ASN A 135 -17.99 11.05 12.66
CA ASN A 135 -17.78 12.06 11.63
C ASN A 135 -17.19 13.30 12.30
N LEU A 136 -15.89 13.51 12.19
CA LEU A 136 -15.19 14.61 12.83
C LEU A 136 -15.15 15.83 11.89
N PRO A 137 -15.64 17.01 12.31
CA PRO A 137 -15.53 18.21 11.51
C PRO A 137 -14.10 18.76 11.53
N LEU A 138 -13.59 19.15 10.35
CA LEU A 138 -12.36 19.93 10.22
C LEU A 138 -12.75 21.41 10.21
N ARG A 139 -12.28 22.16 11.21
CA ARG A 139 -12.73 23.55 11.44
C ARG A 139 -11.65 24.58 11.18
N SER A 140 -10.37 24.18 11.18
CA SER A 140 -9.26 25.07 10.90
C SER A 140 -8.78 24.92 9.46
N ASP A 141 -8.25 26.03 8.90
CA ASP A 141 -7.63 26.01 7.57
C ASP A 141 -6.41 25.05 7.51
N ASP A 142 -5.70 24.90 8.63
CA ASP A 142 -4.58 23.97 8.75
C ASP A 142 -5.03 22.51 8.61
N GLU A 143 -6.16 22.13 9.25
CA GLU A 143 -6.72 20.78 9.14
C GLU A 143 -7.17 20.47 7.71
N VAL A 144 -7.84 21.43 7.04
CA VAL A 144 -8.26 21.30 5.65
C VAL A 144 -7.03 21.27 4.71
N THR A 145 -6.02 22.11 4.97
CA THR A 145 -4.76 22.09 4.21
C THR A 145 -4.04 20.75 4.35
N ARG A 146 -4.01 20.19 5.56
CA ARG A 146 -3.46 18.86 5.80
C ARG A 146 -4.24 17.78 5.03
N LEU A 147 -5.57 17.87 5.01
CA LEU A 147 -6.39 16.96 4.20
C LEU A 147 -6.10 17.11 2.70
N ARG A 148 -5.94 18.35 2.19
CA ARG A 148 -5.54 18.62 0.80
C ARG A 148 -4.21 17.96 0.44
N ARG A 149 -3.21 18.05 1.32
CA ARG A 149 -1.92 17.37 1.15
C ARG A 149 -2.08 15.84 1.17
N ASN A 150 -2.87 15.31 2.12
CA ASN A 150 -3.11 13.87 2.22
C ASN A 150 -3.81 13.31 0.96
N LYS A 151 -4.75 14.09 0.40
CA LYS A 151 -5.41 13.75 -0.87
C LYS A 151 -4.53 14.05 -2.10
N GLY A 152 -3.37 14.70 -1.92
CA GLY A 152 -2.47 15.08 -3.01
C GLY A 152 -3.00 16.22 -3.90
N ILE A 153 -3.99 16.97 -3.45
CA ILE A 153 -4.51 18.18 -4.15
C ILE A 153 -3.45 19.29 -4.14
N THR A 154 -2.68 19.38 -3.06
CA THR A 154 -1.52 20.23 -2.93
C THR A 154 -0.31 19.40 -2.51
N SER A 155 0.84 19.69 -3.10
CA SER A 155 2.07 18.97 -2.79
C SER A 155 3.02 19.85 -1.96
N PHE A 156 3.51 19.30 -0.85
CA PHE A 156 4.53 19.95 0.00
C PHE A 156 5.88 20.10 -0.72
N GLU A 157 6.14 19.24 -1.70
CA GLU A 157 7.42 19.25 -2.45
C GLU A 157 7.71 20.54 -3.21
N THR A 158 6.66 21.33 -3.54
CA THR A 158 6.78 22.59 -4.29
C THR A 158 6.91 23.82 -3.39
N GLU A 159 6.83 23.65 -2.06
CA GLU A 159 6.97 24.79 -1.14
C GLU A 159 8.41 25.31 -1.12
N PRO A 160 8.64 26.63 -1.28
CA PRO A 160 9.96 27.23 -1.14
C PRO A 160 10.45 27.13 0.31
N VAL A 161 11.71 26.77 0.48
CA VAL A 161 12.38 26.71 1.78
C VAL A 161 13.25 27.95 1.96
N ASN A 162 13.21 28.56 3.15
CA ASN A 162 13.95 29.78 3.44
C ASN A 162 15.44 29.51 3.73
N VAL A 163 16.14 28.99 2.73
CA VAL A 163 17.59 28.76 2.74
C VAL A 163 18.21 29.27 1.44
N ASP A 164 19.53 29.33 1.38
CA ASP A 164 20.23 29.80 0.19
C ASP A 164 20.10 28.75 -0.94
N LYS A 165 19.81 29.22 -2.16
CA LYS A 165 19.78 28.39 -3.37
C LYS A 165 21.15 27.79 -3.73
N LEU A 166 22.26 28.34 -3.20
CA LEU A 166 23.60 27.80 -3.37
C LEU A 166 23.70 26.35 -2.94
N LEU A 167 22.86 25.91 -1.95
CA LEU A 167 22.80 24.54 -1.49
C LEU A 167 22.43 23.53 -2.58
N ILE A 168 21.82 23.97 -3.67
CA ILE A 168 21.45 23.10 -4.80
C ILE A 168 22.10 23.49 -6.12
N ILE A 169 22.57 24.71 -6.30
CA ILE A 169 23.20 25.12 -7.56
C ILE A 169 24.70 24.83 -7.62
N SER A 170 25.35 24.66 -6.46
CA SER A 170 26.79 24.37 -6.34
C SER A 170 27.06 23.01 -5.65
N SER A 171 26.04 22.18 -5.41
CA SER A 171 26.19 20.87 -4.81
C SER A 171 26.93 19.89 -5.74
N ASP A 172 27.64 18.93 -5.18
CA ASP A 172 28.26 17.85 -5.95
C ASP A 172 27.20 17.04 -6.72
N THR A 173 26.03 16.88 -6.13
CA THR A 173 24.90 16.15 -6.72
C THR A 173 24.43 16.82 -8.02
N ILE A 174 24.18 18.14 -8.04
CA ILE A 174 23.74 18.81 -9.27
C ILE A 174 24.85 18.87 -10.32
N ILE A 175 26.10 19.05 -9.91
CA ILE A 175 27.24 19.09 -10.84
C ILE A 175 27.36 17.75 -11.56
N LYS A 176 27.32 16.63 -10.83
CA LYS A 176 27.33 15.28 -11.40
C LYS A 176 26.12 15.05 -12.33
N PHE A 177 24.93 15.48 -11.89
CA PHE A 177 23.71 15.35 -12.68
C PHE A 177 23.81 16.14 -14.01
N ILE A 178 24.16 17.44 -13.97
CA ILE A 178 24.26 18.28 -15.16
C ILE A 178 25.31 17.70 -16.12
N THR A 179 26.48 17.35 -15.62
CA THR A 179 27.58 16.80 -16.44
C THR A 179 27.15 15.51 -17.16
N SER A 180 26.35 14.67 -16.50
CA SER A 180 25.98 13.36 -17.05
C SER A 180 24.71 13.41 -17.93
N VAL A 181 23.77 14.30 -17.63
CA VAL A 181 22.41 14.27 -18.24
C VAL A 181 22.17 15.41 -19.21
N VAL A 182 22.63 16.62 -18.88
CA VAL A 182 22.42 17.85 -19.68
C VAL A 182 23.68 18.71 -19.74
N PRO A 183 24.78 18.19 -20.30
CA PRO A 183 26.14 18.80 -20.17
C PRO A 183 26.28 20.22 -20.75
N THR A 184 25.29 20.63 -21.53
CA THR A 184 25.28 22.02 -22.11
C THR A 184 24.48 23.00 -21.25
N ALA A 185 23.87 22.57 -20.15
CA ALA A 185 23.07 23.41 -19.29
C ALA A 185 23.90 23.93 -18.10
N GLU A 186 23.60 25.15 -17.66
CA GLU A 186 24.09 25.67 -16.39
C GLU A 186 23.13 25.29 -15.25
N PRO A 187 23.62 24.98 -14.04
CA PRO A 187 22.77 24.51 -12.93
C PRO A 187 21.60 25.44 -12.61
N GLU A 188 21.84 26.73 -12.34
CA GLU A 188 20.78 27.61 -11.89
C GLU A 188 19.69 27.86 -12.94
N PRO A 189 19.98 28.21 -14.20
CA PRO A 189 18.93 28.34 -15.23
C PRO A 189 18.14 27.05 -15.44
N TRP A 190 18.79 25.89 -15.37
CA TRP A 190 18.14 24.61 -15.53
C TRP A 190 17.19 24.32 -14.35
N LEU A 191 17.63 24.51 -13.10
CA LEU A 191 16.84 24.31 -11.89
C LEU A 191 15.62 25.24 -11.84
N LYS A 192 15.80 26.54 -12.24
CA LYS A 192 14.68 27.48 -12.37
C LYS A 192 13.66 27.01 -13.41
N LYS A 193 14.12 26.52 -14.57
CA LYS A 193 13.23 25.92 -15.60
C LYS A 193 12.49 24.70 -15.10
N GLN A 194 13.08 23.91 -14.21
CA GLN A 194 12.41 22.74 -13.60
C GLN A 194 11.46 23.09 -12.46
N GLN A 195 11.35 24.37 -12.08
CA GLN A 195 10.51 24.88 -10.98
C GLN A 195 10.92 24.33 -9.60
N VAL A 196 12.21 24.07 -9.43
CA VAL A 196 12.79 23.66 -8.13
C VAL A 196 13.53 24.80 -7.44
N ILE A 197 13.58 25.97 -8.09
CA ILE A 197 13.90 27.28 -7.51
C ILE A 197 12.74 28.21 -7.83
N ILE A 198 12.08 28.76 -6.80
CA ILE A 198 10.96 29.68 -6.89
C ILE A 198 11.29 30.93 -6.03
N SER A 199 11.14 32.13 -6.59
CA SER A 199 11.45 33.38 -5.87
C SER A 199 12.84 33.38 -5.23
N GLU A 200 13.85 32.94 -5.97
CA GLU A 200 15.26 32.81 -5.56
C GLU A 200 15.50 31.88 -4.36
N LYS A 201 14.55 30.96 -4.05
CA LYS A 201 14.66 29.97 -2.98
C LYS A 201 14.49 28.58 -3.54
N PRO A 202 15.23 27.58 -3.02
CA PRO A 202 15.01 26.20 -3.40
C PRO A 202 13.67 25.71 -2.83
N THR A 203 12.98 24.87 -3.58
CA THR A 203 11.81 24.15 -3.09
C THR A 203 12.23 22.91 -2.30
N VAL A 204 11.30 22.31 -1.57
CA VAL A 204 11.53 21.01 -0.90
C VAL A 204 12.02 19.96 -1.89
N SER A 205 11.38 19.84 -3.09
CA SER A 205 11.84 18.93 -4.14
C SER A 205 13.23 19.25 -4.66
N GLY A 206 13.59 20.54 -4.76
CA GLY A 206 14.94 20.96 -5.14
C GLY A 206 16.00 20.51 -4.15
N LEU A 207 15.73 20.68 -2.85
CA LEU A 207 16.63 20.22 -1.79
C LEU A 207 16.71 18.68 -1.74
N VAL A 208 15.59 17.99 -1.75
CA VAL A 208 15.52 16.52 -1.69
C VAL A 208 16.28 15.86 -2.84
N LEU A 209 16.24 16.45 -4.03
CA LEU A 209 16.88 15.87 -5.22
C LEU A 209 18.33 16.29 -5.41
N PHE A 210 18.67 17.56 -5.09
CA PHE A 210 19.94 18.15 -5.53
C PHE A 210 20.82 18.69 -4.41
N ALA A 211 20.36 18.82 -3.16
CA ALA A 211 21.27 19.13 -2.07
C ALA A 211 22.07 17.88 -1.68
N ASP A 212 23.35 18.06 -1.29
CA ASP A 212 24.18 16.96 -0.81
C ASP A 212 23.72 16.47 0.56
N GLU A 213 23.29 17.37 1.45
CA GLU A 213 22.78 17.06 2.79
C GLU A 213 21.40 17.73 3.04
N PRO A 214 20.33 17.26 2.36
CA PRO A 214 19.00 17.85 2.53
C PRO A 214 18.48 17.71 3.97
N GLN A 215 18.93 16.71 4.72
CA GLN A 215 18.54 16.45 6.11
C GLN A 215 18.99 17.56 7.07
N ALA A 216 20.08 18.23 6.76
CA ALA A 216 20.61 19.34 7.57
C ALA A 216 19.79 20.62 7.43
N VAL A 217 19.13 20.82 6.29
CA VAL A 217 18.49 22.09 5.93
C VAL A 217 16.99 22.07 5.82
N LEU A 218 16.41 20.88 5.57
CA LEU A 218 14.95 20.74 5.56
C LEU A 218 14.40 20.86 6.99
N PRO A 219 13.29 21.56 7.18
CA PRO A 219 12.68 21.76 8.50
C PRO A 219 12.12 20.47 9.10
N LYS A 220 12.09 19.42 8.33
CA LYS A 220 11.56 18.10 8.70
C LYS A 220 12.59 17.02 8.39
N ARG A 221 12.65 15.99 9.22
CA ARG A 221 13.46 14.80 8.94
C ARG A 221 13.05 14.18 7.62
N CYS A 222 14.02 13.71 6.85
CA CYS A 222 13.77 13.11 5.53
C CYS A 222 14.82 12.05 5.17
N GLY A 223 15.39 11.37 6.16
CA GLY A 223 16.31 10.25 6.00
C GLY A 223 15.61 8.90 5.99
N LEU A 224 16.42 7.84 6.00
CA LEU A 224 16.00 6.46 6.25
C LEU A 224 16.76 5.89 7.43
N LYS A 225 16.13 4.95 8.13
CA LYS A 225 16.76 4.16 9.19
C LYS A 225 16.54 2.67 8.94
N ILE A 226 17.61 1.90 9.04
CA ILE A 226 17.58 0.44 8.87
C ILE A 226 17.82 -0.20 10.23
N TYR A 227 16.92 -1.10 10.61
CA TYR A 227 16.96 -1.86 11.86
C TYR A 227 17.06 -3.35 11.54
N ARG A 228 17.88 -4.09 12.27
CA ARG A 228 17.93 -5.54 12.22
C ARG A 228 17.51 -6.11 13.57
N TYR A 229 16.41 -6.84 13.60
CA TYR A 229 15.91 -7.53 14.78
C TYR A 229 16.09 -9.04 14.64
N LYS A 230 16.83 -9.65 15.57
CA LYS A 230 17.00 -11.11 15.68
C LYS A 230 15.79 -11.75 16.35
N THR A 231 14.66 -11.67 15.70
CA THR A 231 13.40 -12.26 16.15
C THR A 231 12.43 -12.39 14.98
N SER A 232 11.45 -13.30 15.15
CA SER A 232 10.29 -13.45 14.28
C SER A 232 9.00 -12.90 14.91
N ASP A 233 9.09 -12.30 16.09
CA ASP A 233 7.94 -11.72 16.79
C ASP A 233 7.30 -10.57 16.00
N ALA A 234 6.05 -10.26 16.36
CA ALA A 234 5.29 -9.20 15.69
C ALA A 234 5.98 -7.83 15.78
N GLU A 235 6.65 -7.57 16.90
CA GLU A 235 7.36 -6.31 17.18
C GLU A 235 8.82 -6.56 17.54
N GLY A 236 9.69 -5.68 17.08
CA GLY A 236 11.09 -5.65 17.49
C GLY A 236 11.27 -4.90 18.81
N SER A 237 12.18 -5.36 19.63
CA SER A 237 12.57 -4.68 20.90
C SER A 237 14.04 -4.28 20.84
N ARG A 238 14.44 -3.38 21.75
CA ARG A 238 15.86 -3.01 21.88
C ARG A 238 16.76 -4.21 22.17
N ALA A 239 16.24 -5.19 22.91
CA ALA A 239 16.98 -6.41 23.25
C ALA A 239 17.18 -7.35 22.06
N SER A 240 16.35 -7.27 21.05
CA SER A 240 16.45 -8.09 19.81
C SER A 240 17.23 -7.39 18.69
N LEU A 241 17.72 -6.15 18.89
CA LEU A 241 18.55 -5.48 17.89
C LEU A 241 19.88 -6.24 17.71
N ASP A 242 20.28 -6.43 16.47
CA ASP A 242 21.56 -7.02 16.10
C ASP A 242 22.71 -6.01 16.19
N PHE A 243 22.42 -4.77 15.81
CA PHE A 243 23.32 -3.62 15.83
C PHE A 243 22.52 -2.31 16.01
N ASP A 244 23.22 -1.22 16.27
CA ASP A 244 22.61 0.10 16.34
C ASP A 244 22.00 0.48 14.99
N PRO A 245 20.80 1.11 14.96
CA PRO A 245 20.13 1.46 13.71
C PRO A 245 21.02 2.28 12.78
N LEU A 246 21.11 1.87 11.52
CA LEU A 246 21.86 2.57 10.48
C LEU A 246 21.03 3.74 9.93
N SER A 247 21.58 4.95 9.95
CA SER A 247 20.98 6.11 9.30
C SER A 247 21.53 6.25 7.88
N ILE A 248 20.65 6.44 6.90
CA ILE A 248 20.97 6.73 5.50
C ILE A 248 20.48 8.14 5.19
N GLU A 249 21.39 9.01 4.87
CA GLU A 249 21.17 10.42 4.53
C GLU A 249 21.66 10.72 3.10
N GLY A 250 21.59 11.97 2.66
CA GLY A 250 21.92 12.40 1.31
C GLY A 250 20.68 12.69 0.46
N CYS A 251 20.87 13.00 -0.81
CA CYS A 251 19.76 13.23 -1.74
C CYS A 251 18.91 11.97 -1.98
N ALA A 252 17.68 12.10 -2.46
CA ALA A 252 16.75 10.99 -2.65
C ALA A 252 17.33 9.86 -3.51
N TYR A 253 18.10 10.22 -4.55
CA TYR A 253 18.76 9.25 -5.42
C TYR A 253 19.75 8.37 -4.64
N GLU A 254 20.62 8.99 -3.84
CA GLU A 254 21.58 8.26 -3.01
C GLU A 254 20.92 7.47 -1.88
N GLN A 255 19.87 8.03 -1.25
CA GLN A 255 19.10 7.32 -0.23
C GLN A 255 18.53 6.01 -0.77
N ILE A 256 17.93 6.01 -1.97
CA ILE A 256 17.39 4.80 -2.59
C ILE A 256 18.52 3.79 -2.84
N ARG A 257 19.58 4.22 -3.52
CA ARG A 257 20.68 3.35 -3.92
C ARG A 257 21.35 2.69 -2.72
N LEU A 258 21.69 3.48 -1.70
CA LEU A 258 22.38 3.00 -0.50
C LEU A 258 21.49 2.10 0.36
N SER A 259 20.20 2.49 0.55
CA SER A 259 19.30 1.69 1.39
C SER A 259 18.94 0.35 0.75
N VAL A 260 18.77 0.29 -0.56
CA VAL A 260 18.57 -1.00 -1.27
C VAL A 260 19.78 -1.90 -1.09
N HIS A 261 20.99 -1.37 -1.34
CA HIS A 261 22.23 -2.14 -1.18
C HIS A 261 22.41 -2.64 0.25
N LYS A 262 22.30 -1.75 1.25
CA LYS A 262 22.47 -2.11 2.65
C LYS A 262 21.40 -3.08 3.16
N THR A 263 20.17 -2.92 2.73
CA THR A 263 19.09 -3.85 3.08
C THR A 263 19.36 -5.25 2.51
N ALA A 264 19.79 -5.34 1.26
CA ALA A 264 20.15 -6.62 0.64
C ALA A 264 21.34 -7.29 1.35
N GLU A 265 22.40 -6.55 1.63
CA GLU A 265 23.58 -7.01 2.36
C GLU A 265 23.23 -7.62 3.74
N ILE A 266 22.37 -6.91 4.50
CA ILE A 266 21.92 -7.38 5.82
C ILE A 266 21.07 -8.64 5.70
N ILE A 267 20.16 -8.70 4.71
CA ILE A 267 19.28 -9.87 4.48
C ILE A 267 20.11 -11.11 4.12
N GLU A 268 21.12 -10.98 3.27
CA GLU A 268 22.01 -12.09 2.87
C GLU A 268 22.76 -12.70 4.06
N ALA A 269 22.97 -11.94 5.12
CA ALA A 269 23.57 -12.42 6.36
C ALA A 269 22.57 -13.16 7.27
N VAL A 270 21.25 -13.04 7.04
CA VAL A 270 20.23 -13.68 7.87
C VAL A 270 20.20 -15.19 7.63
N ARG A 271 20.33 -15.93 8.72
CA ARG A 271 20.23 -17.40 8.73
C ARG A 271 18.98 -17.79 9.51
N VAL A 272 18.14 -18.61 8.92
CA VAL A 272 16.94 -19.14 9.57
C VAL A 272 17.07 -20.66 9.74
N ASN A 273 16.62 -21.15 10.90
CA ASN A 273 16.52 -22.58 11.15
C ASN A 273 15.30 -23.14 10.44
N THR A 274 15.53 -24.06 9.54
CA THR A 274 14.47 -24.84 8.90
C THR A 274 14.59 -26.32 9.30
N PRO A 275 13.58 -27.14 9.07
CA PRO A 275 13.70 -28.59 9.30
C PRO A 275 14.87 -29.26 8.57
N ASP A 276 15.37 -28.65 7.51
CA ASP A 276 16.49 -29.14 6.69
C ASP A 276 17.85 -28.53 7.06
N GLY A 277 17.89 -27.65 8.09
CA GLY A 277 19.10 -27.00 8.59
C GLY A 277 19.05 -25.47 8.49
N LEU A 278 20.21 -24.82 8.66
CA LEU A 278 20.37 -23.37 8.51
C LEU A 278 20.30 -22.97 7.04
N GLU A 279 19.37 -22.10 6.71
CA GLU A 279 19.20 -21.53 5.37
C GLU A 279 19.36 -20.01 5.37
N THR A 280 19.86 -19.50 4.25
CA THR A 280 19.95 -18.05 4.03
C THR A 280 18.60 -17.53 3.53
N VAL A 281 18.12 -16.43 4.10
CA VAL A 281 16.96 -15.71 3.59
C VAL A 281 17.34 -15.01 2.29
N SER A 282 16.46 -15.06 1.30
CA SER A 282 16.65 -14.38 0.03
C SER A 282 15.33 -13.74 -0.42
N TYR A 283 15.43 -12.50 -0.88
CA TYR A 283 14.34 -11.78 -1.52
C TYR A 283 14.75 -11.32 -2.92
N PRO A 284 13.83 -11.18 -3.87
CA PRO A 284 14.17 -10.60 -5.16
C PRO A 284 14.60 -9.15 -4.96
N ILE A 285 15.82 -8.82 -5.41
CA ILE A 285 16.37 -7.47 -5.30
C ILE A 285 15.47 -6.42 -5.97
N THR A 286 14.78 -6.82 -7.04
CA THR A 286 13.81 -5.97 -7.74
C THR A 286 12.61 -5.60 -6.86
N ALA A 287 12.15 -6.51 -5.99
CA ALA A 287 11.07 -6.21 -5.05
C ALA A 287 11.53 -5.23 -3.95
N LEU A 288 12.70 -5.46 -3.37
CA LEU A 288 13.29 -4.53 -2.39
C LEU A 288 13.50 -3.15 -3.01
N HIS A 289 14.08 -3.11 -4.20
CA HIS A 289 14.32 -1.86 -4.93
C HIS A 289 13.04 -1.09 -5.17
N GLU A 290 12.01 -1.73 -5.69
CA GLU A 290 10.72 -1.09 -5.99
C GLU A 290 10.05 -0.53 -4.72
N ILE A 291 10.01 -1.35 -3.64
CA ILE A 291 9.34 -0.94 -2.40
C ILE A 291 10.08 0.20 -1.71
N ILE A 292 11.42 0.16 -1.64
CA ILE A 292 12.22 1.23 -1.04
C ILE A 292 12.15 2.50 -1.89
N THR A 293 12.20 2.38 -3.22
CA THR A 293 12.02 3.50 -4.14
C THR A 293 10.67 4.18 -3.91
N ASN A 294 9.59 3.40 -3.89
CA ASN A 294 8.26 3.95 -3.64
C ASN A 294 8.13 4.60 -2.26
N ALA A 295 8.78 4.04 -1.24
CA ALA A 295 8.80 4.64 0.10
C ALA A 295 9.44 6.03 0.10
N VAL A 296 10.52 6.26 -0.65
CA VAL A 296 11.18 7.56 -0.79
C VAL A 296 10.38 8.51 -1.67
N LEU A 297 9.92 8.05 -2.85
CA LEU A 297 9.25 8.90 -3.82
C LEU A 297 7.88 9.37 -3.37
N HIS A 298 7.16 8.55 -2.59
CA HIS A 298 5.77 8.82 -2.21
C HIS A 298 5.58 9.18 -0.74
N ARG A 299 6.65 9.29 0.06
CA ARG A 299 6.55 9.74 1.44
C ARG A 299 5.93 11.14 1.52
N ASP A 300 5.32 11.45 2.66
CA ASP A 300 4.89 12.80 2.97
C ASP A 300 6.05 13.59 3.58
N TYR A 301 6.68 14.46 2.79
CA TYR A 301 7.79 15.29 3.23
C TYR A 301 7.40 16.38 4.24
N SER A 302 6.10 16.60 4.48
CA SER A 302 5.62 17.47 5.55
C SER A 302 5.67 16.83 6.94
N ILE A 303 5.88 15.52 7.04
CA ILE A 303 5.96 14.78 8.29
C ILE A 303 7.42 14.69 8.73
N ALA A 304 7.69 15.10 9.99
CA ALA A 304 9.02 15.11 10.57
C ALA A 304 9.44 13.74 11.11
N ASP A 305 9.50 12.74 10.27
CA ASP A 305 9.98 11.41 10.63
C ASP A 305 10.74 10.76 9.47
N ASP A 306 11.56 9.76 9.76
CA ASP A 306 12.35 9.02 8.78
C ASP A 306 11.53 7.85 8.19
N ILE A 307 11.96 7.34 7.05
CA ILE A 307 11.49 6.05 6.56
C ILE A 307 12.19 4.96 7.41
N HIS A 308 11.44 3.96 7.86
CA HIS A 308 11.97 2.87 8.65
C HIS A 308 11.95 1.57 7.85
N ILE A 309 13.12 0.92 7.74
CA ILE A 309 13.28 -0.41 7.17
C ILE A 309 13.61 -1.35 8.32
N LEU A 310 12.68 -2.23 8.66
CA LEU A 310 12.79 -3.18 9.77
C LEU A 310 13.02 -4.57 9.20
N ILE A 311 14.17 -5.16 9.48
CA ILE A 311 14.56 -6.49 8.99
C ILE A 311 14.46 -7.48 10.16
N PHE A 312 13.52 -8.42 10.07
CA PHE A 312 13.31 -9.52 11.01
C PHE A 312 13.87 -10.83 10.43
N ASP A 313 13.85 -11.91 11.22
CA ASP A 313 14.29 -13.23 10.74
C ASP A 313 13.40 -13.80 9.63
N ASN A 314 12.11 -13.41 9.60
CA ASN A 314 11.10 -13.96 8.69
C ASN A 314 10.45 -12.93 7.75
N ARG A 315 10.80 -11.65 7.84
CA ARG A 315 10.20 -10.59 7.03
C ARG A 315 11.03 -9.31 6.99
N VAL A 316 10.74 -8.49 6.00
CA VAL A 316 11.17 -7.10 5.92
C VAL A 316 9.95 -6.20 5.91
N GLU A 317 9.94 -5.17 6.73
CA GLU A 317 8.90 -4.15 6.78
C GLU A 317 9.49 -2.80 6.37
N VAL A 318 8.84 -2.13 5.43
CA VAL A 318 9.20 -0.77 5.01
C VAL A 318 8.05 0.15 5.39
N MET A 319 8.33 1.13 6.25
CA MET A 319 7.35 2.09 6.77
C MET A 319 7.71 3.48 6.26
N SER A 320 6.83 4.07 5.46
CA SER A 320 6.99 5.42 4.91
C SER A 320 6.01 6.38 5.58
N PRO A 321 6.49 7.55 6.09
CA PRO A 321 5.60 8.55 6.69
C PRO A 321 4.56 9.08 5.71
N GLY A 322 3.31 9.12 6.16
CA GLY A 322 2.16 9.59 5.38
C GLY A 322 1.06 8.55 5.24
N THR A 323 0.05 8.91 4.45
CA THR A 323 -1.08 8.04 4.10
C THR A 323 -1.03 7.76 2.60
N LEU A 324 -1.74 6.76 2.12
CA LEU A 324 -1.92 6.56 0.69
C LEU A 324 -2.62 7.78 0.08
N PRO A 325 -2.09 8.37 -1.01
CA PRO A 325 -2.59 9.63 -1.54
C PRO A 325 -3.91 9.45 -2.30
N ALA A 326 -4.68 10.53 -2.37
CA ALA A 326 -5.91 10.63 -3.17
C ALA A 326 -6.89 9.46 -2.93
N HIS A 327 -7.24 8.77 -4.00
CA HIS A 327 -8.17 7.64 -4.05
C HIS A 327 -7.47 6.27 -3.90
N ILE A 328 -6.15 6.27 -3.68
CA ILE A 328 -5.41 5.02 -3.51
C ILE A 328 -5.75 4.38 -2.17
N THR A 329 -6.05 3.09 -2.20
CA THR A 329 -6.26 2.23 -1.02
C THR A 329 -5.38 1.00 -1.14
N PRO A 330 -5.16 0.22 -0.05
CA PRO A 330 -4.41 -1.03 -0.13
C PRO A 330 -4.97 -2.02 -1.15
N GLU A 331 -6.30 -2.01 -1.39
CA GLU A 331 -7.01 -2.92 -2.28
C GLU A 331 -6.83 -2.53 -3.75
N ASN A 332 -6.78 -1.23 -4.08
CA ASN A 332 -6.69 -0.76 -5.46
C ASN A 332 -5.27 -0.33 -5.90
N ILE A 333 -4.30 -0.30 -4.98
CA ILE A 333 -2.94 0.23 -5.20
C ILE A 333 -2.20 -0.41 -6.41
N LEU A 334 -2.56 -1.63 -6.80
CA LEU A 334 -1.98 -2.31 -7.95
C LEU A 334 -2.58 -1.86 -9.29
N ASN A 335 -3.78 -1.28 -9.26
CA ASN A 335 -4.54 -0.89 -10.44
C ASN A 335 -4.54 0.63 -10.68
N GLU A 336 -4.34 1.40 -9.61
CA GLU A 336 -4.40 2.84 -9.64
C GLU A 336 -3.01 3.47 -9.61
N ARG A 337 -2.90 4.68 -10.16
CA ARG A 337 -1.64 5.41 -10.23
C ARG A 337 -1.83 6.83 -9.75
N TYR A 338 -1.00 7.21 -8.81
CA TYR A 338 -0.95 8.57 -8.33
C TYR A 338 0.42 8.87 -7.70
N ALA A 339 1.04 9.98 -8.08
CA ALA A 339 2.29 10.44 -7.49
C ALA A 339 2.02 11.57 -6.49
N ARG A 340 2.28 11.34 -5.18
CA ARG A 340 2.20 12.40 -4.17
C ARG A 340 3.17 13.54 -4.48
N ASN A 341 4.39 13.19 -4.92
CA ASN A 341 5.48 14.10 -5.19
C ASN A 341 5.84 14.03 -6.69
N GLY A 342 4.99 14.62 -7.53
CA GLY A 342 5.11 14.52 -8.99
C GLY A 342 6.39 15.16 -9.56
N VAL A 343 6.90 16.24 -8.93
CA VAL A 343 8.15 16.88 -9.34
C VAL A 343 9.34 15.98 -9.02
N ILE A 344 9.36 15.38 -7.81
CA ILE A 344 10.43 14.44 -7.42
C ILE A 344 10.42 13.23 -8.35
N VAL A 345 9.27 12.59 -8.57
CA VAL A 345 9.14 11.43 -9.47
C VAL A 345 9.61 11.77 -10.88
N ARG A 346 9.16 12.90 -11.44
CA ARG A 346 9.54 13.34 -12.78
C ARG A 346 11.04 13.59 -12.94
N LEU A 347 11.67 14.19 -11.92
CA LEU A 347 13.07 14.58 -12.02
C LEU A 347 14.03 13.45 -11.69
N ILE A 348 13.70 12.57 -10.75
CA ILE A 348 14.56 11.43 -10.41
C ILE A 348 14.70 10.45 -11.58
N ASN A 349 13.67 10.37 -12.43
CA ASN A 349 13.71 9.58 -13.67
C ASN A 349 14.69 10.11 -14.73
N LYS A 350 15.27 11.29 -14.51
CA LYS A 350 16.31 11.87 -15.38
C LYS A 350 17.73 11.56 -14.89
N PHE A 351 17.88 11.02 -13.67
CA PHE A 351 19.19 10.64 -13.17
C PHE A 351 19.78 9.46 -13.97
N PRO A 352 21.10 9.31 -14.01
CA PRO A 352 21.72 8.09 -14.55
C PRO A 352 21.23 6.88 -13.79
N ASP A 353 20.89 5.79 -14.50
CA ASP A 353 20.29 4.58 -13.89
C ASP A 353 19.12 4.92 -12.95
N PRO A 354 18.02 5.48 -13.49
CA PRO A 354 16.95 5.99 -12.67
C PRO A 354 16.34 4.86 -11.82
N PRO A 355 16.09 5.12 -10.53
CA PRO A 355 15.55 4.10 -9.62
C PRO A 355 14.11 3.72 -9.98
N ASN A 356 13.39 4.59 -10.68
CA ASN A 356 12.06 4.32 -11.21
C ASN A 356 12.13 4.37 -12.74
N LYS A 357 11.87 3.25 -13.40
CA LYS A 357 11.91 3.16 -14.87
C LYS A 357 10.66 3.70 -15.55
N ASP A 358 9.69 4.20 -14.79
CA ASP A 358 8.41 4.78 -15.25
C ASP A 358 7.68 3.95 -16.34
N VAL A 359 7.86 2.64 -16.30
CA VAL A 359 7.18 1.71 -17.22
C VAL A 359 5.72 1.51 -16.80
N GLY A 360 5.33 2.17 -15.70
CA GLY A 360 3.97 2.10 -15.16
C GLY A 360 3.62 0.77 -14.51
N GLU A 361 4.58 -0.09 -14.25
CA GLU A 361 4.37 -1.36 -13.56
C GLU A 361 4.47 -1.21 -12.03
N GLY A 362 5.22 -0.20 -11.53
CA GLY A 362 5.30 0.18 -10.13
C GLY A 362 5.33 -1.02 -9.17
N LEU A 363 4.50 -0.98 -8.16
CA LEU A 363 4.40 -2.03 -7.14
C LEU A 363 4.10 -3.43 -7.72
N ASN A 364 3.46 -3.52 -8.91
CA ASN A 364 3.22 -4.80 -9.61
C ASN A 364 4.53 -5.56 -9.89
N THR A 365 5.63 -4.84 -10.12
CA THR A 365 6.97 -5.45 -10.29
C THR A 365 7.40 -6.21 -9.04
N ALA A 366 7.19 -5.63 -7.85
CA ALA A 366 7.51 -6.30 -6.59
C ALA A 366 6.63 -7.54 -6.37
N PHE A 367 5.32 -7.43 -6.65
CA PHE A 367 4.39 -8.56 -6.54
C PHE A 367 4.75 -9.70 -7.49
N ARG A 368 5.10 -9.39 -8.74
CA ARG A 368 5.53 -10.36 -9.74
C ARG A 368 6.83 -11.03 -9.33
N ALA A 369 7.85 -10.27 -8.94
CA ALA A 369 9.15 -10.78 -8.52
C ALA A 369 9.04 -11.73 -7.31
N MET A 370 8.22 -11.41 -6.31
CA MET A 370 7.96 -12.30 -5.18
C MET A 370 7.29 -13.60 -5.63
N ARG A 371 6.32 -13.52 -6.55
CA ARG A 371 5.64 -14.71 -7.09
C ARG A 371 6.56 -15.59 -7.91
N GLU A 372 7.45 -14.99 -8.72
CA GLU A 372 8.46 -15.73 -9.49
C GLU A 372 9.43 -16.52 -8.60
N MET A 373 9.71 -16.03 -7.40
CA MET A 373 10.45 -16.77 -6.37
C MET A 373 9.55 -17.69 -5.50
N LEU A 374 8.29 -17.86 -5.86
CA LEU A 374 7.29 -18.62 -5.10
C LEU A 374 7.14 -18.17 -3.65
N LEU A 375 7.34 -16.89 -3.39
CA LEU A 375 7.10 -16.25 -2.10
C LEU A 375 5.71 -15.61 -2.06
N LYS A 376 5.14 -15.49 -0.87
CA LYS A 376 3.88 -14.75 -0.67
C LYS A 376 4.02 -13.31 -1.15
N PRO A 377 2.96 -12.75 -1.75
CA PRO A 377 2.98 -11.37 -2.23
C PRO A 377 3.19 -10.39 -1.08
N PRO A 378 3.73 -9.18 -1.37
CA PRO A 378 3.82 -8.11 -0.40
C PRO A 378 2.45 -7.76 0.17
N VAL A 379 2.41 -7.38 1.45
CA VAL A 379 1.19 -6.88 2.10
C VAL A 379 1.35 -5.39 2.31
N VAL A 380 0.43 -4.61 1.75
CA VAL A 380 0.36 -3.15 1.93
C VAL A 380 -0.70 -2.84 2.96
N SER A 381 -0.40 -1.96 3.90
CA SER A 381 -1.34 -1.48 4.91
C SER A 381 -1.07 -0.02 5.26
N GLN A 382 -2.06 0.63 5.85
CA GLN A 382 -1.95 1.99 6.35
C GLN A 382 -2.36 2.04 7.80
N SER A 383 -1.48 2.49 8.68
CA SER A 383 -1.74 2.58 10.11
C SER A 383 -0.81 3.60 10.78
N GLY A 384 -1.30 4.30 11.82
CA GLY A 384 -0.48 5.19 12.64
C GLY A 384 0.17 6.36 11.89
N GLY A 385 -0.34 6.73 10.72
CA GLY A 385 0.27 7.79 9.90
C GLY A 385 1.39 7.29 8.99
N TYR A 386 1.50 5.98 8.79
CA TYR A 386 2.47 5.35 7.89
C TYR A 386 1.78 4.48 6.85
N VAL A 387 2.37 4.44 5.67
CA VAL A 387 2.17 3.36 4.70
C VAL A 387 3.23 2.31 4.98
N LYS A 388 2.78 1.08 5.29
CA LYS A 388 3.63 -0.05 5.63
C LYS A 388 3.53 -1.13 4.56
N VAL A 389 4.68 -1.56 4.05
CA VAL A 389 4.78 -2.69 3.12
C VAL A 389 5.59 -3.80 3.79
N VAL A 390 5.02 -5.01 3.83
CA VAL A 390 5.63 -6.19 4.45
C VAL A 390 5.96 -7.21 3.38
N LEU A 391 7.24 -7.55 3.26
CA LEU A 391 7.76 -8.68 2.49
C LEU A 391 8.01 -9.85 3.43
N ARG A 392 7.33 -10.98 3.23
CA ARG A 392 7.51 -12.16 4.06
C ARG A 392 8.37 -13.20 3.35
N HIS A 393 9.27 -13.83 4.10
CA HIS A 393 10.01 -14.99 3.62
C HIS A 393 9.18 -16.28 3.83
N GLU A 394 8.00 -16.28 3.24
CA GLU A 394 7.07 -17.40 3.31
C GLU A 394 6.75 -17.89 1.90
N PRO A 395 6.96 -19.19 1.60
CA PRO A 395 6.63 -19.73 0.30
C PRO A 395 5.12 -19.74 0.07
N LEU A 396 4.72 -19.58 -1.20
CA LEU A 396 3.31 -19.68 -1.64
C LEU A 396 2.73 -21.08 -1.41
N ALA A 397 3.57 -22.09 -1.62
CA ALA A 397 3.25 -23.48 -1.40
C ALA A 397 4.50 -24.21 -0.88
N THR A 398 4.29 -25.31 -0.14
CA THR A 398 5.41 -26.15 0.26
C THR A 398 6.01 -26.84 -0.96
N PRO A 399 7.28 -27.23 -0.92
CA PRO A 399 7.88 -28.02 -2.00
C PRO A 399 7.10 -29.29 -2.30
N GLU A 400 6.54 -29.94 -1.28
CA GLU A 400 5.68 -31.09 -1.40
C GLU A 400 4.41 -30.81 -2.21
N GLU A 401 3.74 -29.69 -1.94
CA GLU A 401 2.53 -29.25 -2.69
C GLU A 401 2.86 -28.93 -4.14
N LEU A 402 3.97 -28.25 -4.41
CA LEU A 402 4.41 -27.96 -5.78
C LEU A 402 4.71 -29.21 -6.59
N ILE A 403 5.37 -30.20 -5.96
CA ILE A 403 5.65 -31.49 -6.60
C ILE A 403 4.34 -32.25 -6.89
N LEU A 404 3.40 -32.28 -5.95
CA LEU A 404 2.09 -32.92 -6.16
C LEU A 404 1.30 -32.24 -7.28
N GLN A 405 1.28 -30.90 -7.31
CA GLN A 405 0.60 -30.15 -8.37
C GLN A 405 1.23 -30.42 -9.75
N PHE A 406 2.55 -30.48 -9.84
CA PHE A 406 3.24 -30.83 -11.08
C PHE A 406 2.87 -32.25 -11.54
N LEU A 407 2.84 -33.21 -10.63
CA LEU A 407 2.49 -34.60 -10.92
C LEU A 407 1.01 -34.83 -11.27
N GLN A 408 0.12 -33.87 -11.02
CA GLN A 408 -1.26 -33.90 -11.54
C GLN A 408 -1.34 -33.74 -13.06
N THR A 409 -0.36 -33.06 -13.65
CA THR A 409 -0.30 -32.76 -15.10
C THR A 409 0.83 -33.51 -15.81
N HIS A 410 1.77 -34.12 -15.05
CA HIS A 410 2.91 -34.85 -15.58
C HIS A 410 3.00 -36.24 -14.95
N SER A 411 3.35 -37.23 -15.75
CA SER A 411 3.39 -38.63 -15.30
C SER A 411 4.47 -38.95 -14.28
N GLN A 412 5.53 -38.15 -14.25
CA GLN A 412 6.68 -38.34 -13.35
C GLN A 412 7.48 -37.05 -13.19
N ILE A 413 8.32 -37.01 -12.15
CA ILE A 413 9.24 -35.88 -11.88
C ILE A 413 10.60 -36.38 -11.45
N THR A 414 11.67 -35.79 -11.96
CA THR A 414 13.05 -36.04 -11.57
C THR A 414 13.49 -35.06 -10.48
N ASN A 415 14.61 -35.39 -9.78
CA ASN A 415 15.18 -34.45 -8.79
C ASN A 415 15.55 -33.10 -9.41
N ARG A 416 16.05 -33.07 -10.66
CA ARG A 416 16.40 -31.84 -11.36
C ARG A 416 15.17 -30.97 -11.62
N GLU A 417 14.08 -31.56 -12.11
CA GLU A 417 12.83 -30.84 -12.37
C GLU A 417 12.21 -30.34 -11.09
N ALA A 418 12.15 -31.20 -10.05
CA ALA A 418 11.63 -30.80 -8.74
C ALA A 418 12.44 -29.65 -8.12
N ARG A 419 13.76 -29.65 -8.27
CA ARG A 419 14.59 -28.52 -7.83
C ARG A 419 14.29 -27.23 -8.60
N ALA A 420 14.04 -27.35 -9.89
CA ALA A 420 13.71 -26.20 -10.73
C ALA A 420 12.36 -25.59 -10.31
N ILE A 421 11.31 -26.40 -10.16
CA ILE A 421 9.97 -25.90 -9.79
C ILE A 421 9.87 -25.44 -8.33
N CYS A 422 10.71 -25.98 -7.43
CA CYS A 422 10.74 -25.61 -6.01
C CYS A 422 11.81 -24.54 -5.71
N PHE A 423 12.58 -24.10 -6.69
CA PHE A 423 13.73 -23.18 -6.54
C PHE A 423 14.75 -23.63 -5.48
N ILE A 424 14.96 -24.95 -5.36
CA ILE A 424 15.90 -25.55 -4.43
C ILE A 424 17.21 -25.88 -5.15
N GLY A 425 18.29 -25.18 -4.84
CA GLY A 425 19.61 -25.44 -5.44
C GLY A 425 20.24 -26.78 -5.02
N SER A 426 19.96 -27.25 -3.80
CA SER A 426 20.60 -28.43 -3.22
C SER A 426 19.91 -29.73 -3.61
N GLU A 427 20.66 -30.62 -4.26
CA GLU A 427 20.19 -31.99 -4.59
C GLU A 427 19.85 -32.81 -3.34
N ASN A 428 20.68 -32.68 -2.30
CA ASN A 428 20.48 -33.43 -1.05
C ASN A 428 19.23 -32.94 -0.29
N LYS A 429 18.92 -31.66 -0.33
CA LYS A 429 17.69 -31.12 0.25
C LYS A 429 16.46 -31.70 -0.48
N MET A 430 16.49 -31.73 -1.80
CA MET A 430 15.38 -32.30 -2.58
C MET A 430 15.22 -33.81 -2.34
N LYS A 431 16.32 -34.55 -2.19
CA LYS A 431 16.27 -35.98 -1.82
C LYS A 431 15.56 -36.20 -0.48
N ARG A 432 15.82 -35.36 0.52
CA ARG A 432 15.11 -35.45 1.83
C ARG A 432 13.60 -35.16 1.70
N ILE A 433 13.23 -34.22 0.84
CA ILE A 433 11.82 -33.92 0.56
C ILE A 433 11.15 -35.14 -0.07
N PHE A 434 11.73 -35.72 -1.11
CA PHE A 434 11.20 -36.95 -1.71
C PHE A 434 11.10 -38.11 -0.72
N GLN A 435 12.09 -38.29 0.14
CA GLN A 435 12.02 -39.32 1.20
C GLN A 435 10.85 -39.10 2.14
N ARG A 436 10.59 -37.86 2.60
CA ARG A 436 9.41 -37.54 3.41
C ARG A 436 8.11 -37.83 2.68
N MET A 437 8.03 -37.50 1.40
CA MET A 437 6.82 -37.74 0.58
C MET A 437 6.58 -39.25 0.37
N ILE A 438 7.65 -40.03 0.16
CA ILE A 438 7.56 -41.48 0.06
C ILE A 438 7.06 -42.12 1.38
N VAL A 439 7.64 -41.70 2.52
CA VAL A 439 7.21 -42.15 3.84
C VAL A 439 5.73 -41.85 4.10
N ARG A 440 5.25 -40.69 3.61
CA ARG A 440 3.84 -40.26 3.69
C ARG A 440 2.95 -40.94 2.63
N ARG A 441 3.49 -41.80 1.77
CA ARG A 441 2.80 -42.48 0.66
C ARG A 441 2.11 -41.50 -0.32
N LEU A 442 2.76 -40.38 -0.58
CA LEU A 442 2.30 -39.36 -1.56
C LEU A 442 2.85 -39.65 -2.96
N ILE A 443 4.07 -40.14 -3.03
CA ILE A 443 4.76 -40.48 -4.26
C ILE A 443 5.52 -41.83 -4.09
N GLU A 444 5.85 -42.44 -5.23
CA GLU A 444 6.70 -43.62 -5.30
C GLU A 444 7.81 -43.45 -6.35
N LEU A 445 8.88 -44.24 -6.19
CA LEU A 445 9.93 -44.32 -7.20
C LEU A 445 9.42 -45.02 -8.44
N VAL A 446 9.63 -44.48 -9.62
CA VAL A 446 9.25 -45.15 -10.87
C VAL A 446 10.10 -46.39 -11.09
N PRO A 447 9.48 -47.61 -11.26
CA PRO A 447 10.21 -48.85 -11.49
C PRO A 447 11.19 -48.76 -12.67
N GLY A 448 12.41 -49.30 -12.52
CA GLY A 448 13.42 -49.31 -13.57
C GLY A 448 14.27 -48.01 -13.64
N THR A 449 13.98 -47.01 -12.84
CA THR A 449 14.82 -45.84 -12.73
C THR A 449 15.90 -46.00 -11.64
N THR A 450 17.14 -45.57 -11.93
CA THR A 450 18.29 -45.73 -11.05
C THR A 450 18.90 -44.41 -10.60
N ARG A 451 19.96 -44.45 -9.77
CA ARG A 451 20.65 -43.33 -9.12
C ARG A 451 20.75 -42.04 -9.95
N TYR A 452 21.03 -42.11 -11.23
CA TYR A 452 21.21 -40.93 -12.10
C TYR A 452 19.93 -40.48 -12.79
N ASN A 453 18.95 -41.39 -12.98
CA ASN A 453 17.69 -41.12 -13.66
C ASN A 453 16.49 -41.40 -12.76
N ALA A 454 16.67 -41.34 -11.44
CA ALA A 454 15.57 -41.57 -10.50
C ALA A 454 14.42 -40.57 -10.76
N ALA A 455 13.25 -41.09 -11.06
CA ALA A 455 12.02 -40.35 -11.24
C ALA A 455 10.97 -40.84 -10.25
N TYR A 456 10.05 -39.97 -9.89
CA TYR A 456 9.00 -40.23 -8.92
C TYR A 456 7.65 -39.93 -9.56
N ARG A 457 6.60 -40.67 -9.15
CA ARG A 457 5.21 -40.47 -9.60
C ARG A 457 4.24 -40.52 -8.43
N LEU A 458 3.01 -40.07 -8.66
CA LEU A 458 1.92 -40.23 -7.67
C LEU A 458 1.62 -41.71 -7.43
N ILE A 459 1.26 -42.03 -6.19
CA ILE A 459 0.79 -43.37 -5.81
C ILE A 459 -0.68 -43.55 -6.17
#